data_4bfea2a7462331f7a0c8c38c1bf439da
#
_entry.id   4bfea2a7462331f7a0c8c38c1bf439da
#
_cell.length_a   1.000
_cell.length_b   1.000
_cell.length_c   1.000
_cell.angle_alpha   90.00
_cell.angle_beta   90.00
_cell.angle_gamma   90.00
#
_symmetry.space_group_name_H-M   'P 1'
#
loop_
_entity.id
_entity.type
_entity.pdbx_description
1 polymer ?
#
loop_
_entity_poly.entity_id
_entity_poly.type
_entity_poly.pdbx_seq_one_letter_code
_entity_poly.pdbx_strand_id
1 'polypeptide(L)'
;MTDNAEAFFDGQGLIAGLLASGESVKIPDHWLTYYQTRAQRNRVGRKTESPSSLIKYVGCPLSWFAERHAPENQGGVFVPNTFSVLGTVAHRVLELFYKERPANRDEKTLEEINNDVWEALTTGDIKGGIIDSNTLKDFQYAIEHPFGNFTKQGGRAFIKKRVDACIDNLFAFDDRPERAKVIAQEKWSRAEINGISFNGRVDLIVESPKGGNSVIDYKTGKSHLEEDAAPSFDDLEFFKSGMYSVTEPGTEYIEQWYLMEELNVRLRATEERKGFVNAVIDEVTSQMNQIENTGELRINPAESQDCGQCAYCPIKDVCPAWNDGVSLIDIAESMKDKE
;
A
#
# COMPACT_ATOMS: atom_id res chain seq x y z
N MET A 1 29.27 9.45 7.43
CA MET A 1 27.96 9.33 6.73
C MET A 1 26.77 9.73 7.61
N THR A 2 27.01 10.42 8.71
CA THR A 2 25.98 10.78 9.72
C THR A 2 25.48 12.23 9.61
N ASP A 3 26.18 13.11 8.90
CA ASP A 3 25.82 14.52 8.89
C ASP A 3 24.68 14.91 7.90
N ASN A 4 24.30 14.01 6.98
CA ASN A 4 23.23 14.30 6.02
C ASN A 4 21.85 13.82 6.48
N ALA A 5 21.75 12.87 7.41
CA ALA A 5 20.46 12.38 7.89
C ALA A 5 19.77 13.41 8.80
N GLU A 6 20.52 14.09 9.67
CA GLU A 6 19.96 15.11 10.57
C GLU A 6 19.41 16.33 9.82
N ALA A 7 19.97 16.67 8.66
CA ALA A 7 19.48 17.79 7.86
C ALA A 7 18.15 17.51 7.14
N PHE A 8 17.78 16.23 6.92
CA PHE A 8 16.51 15.84 6.30
C PHE A 8 15.34 15.78 7.29
N PHE A 9 15.64 15.63 8.59
CA PHE A 9 14.66 15.62 9.66
C PHE A 9 14.68 16.93 10.44
N ASP A 10 14.45 18.05 9.77
CA ASP A 10 14.30 19.36 10.45
C ASP A 10 12.98 19.49 11.23
N GLY A 11 12.19 18.45 11.28
CA GLY A 11 10.94 18.36 12.02
C GLY A 11 9.76 19.10 11.38
N GLN A 12 9.91 19.57 10.14
CA GLN A 12 8.87 20.34 9.46
C GLN A 12 8.02 19.50 8.48
N GLY A 13 8.49 18.28 8.11
CA GLY A 13 7.75 17.40 7.23
C GLY A 13 6.74 16.50 7.96
N LEU A 14 5.68 16.09 7.28
CA LEU A 14 4.65 15.21 7.83
C LEU A 14 5.25 13.89 8.35
N ILE A 15 6.04 13.20 7.53
CA ILE A 15 6.63 11.90 7.90
C ILE A 15 7.62 12.05 9.04
N ALA A 16 8.48 13.07 9.01
CA ALA A 16 9.42 13.36 10.09
C ALA A 16 8.68 13.67 11.40
N GLY A 17 7.63 14.48 11.34
CA GLY A 17 6.76 14.79 12.47
C GLY A 17 6.10 13.53 13.05
N LEU A 18 5.56 12.66 12.22
CA LEU A 18 4.96 11.39 12.64
C LEU A 18 5.98 10.45 13.29
N LEU A 19 7.21 10.38 12.77
CA LEU A 19 8.27 9.53 13.33
C LEU A 19 8.81 10.05 14.67
N ALA A 20 8.81 11.37 14.87
CA ALA A 20 9.28 12.01 16.11
C ALA A 20 8.20 12.13 17.18
N SER A 21 6.92 12.05 16.81
CA SER A 21 5.78 12.27 17.72
C SER A 21 5.37 10.99 18.46
N GLY A 22 4.57 11.16 19.49
CA GLY A 22 3.92 10.08 20.21
C GLY A 22 4.64 9.67 21.48
N GLU A 23 3.90 8.91 22.32
CA GLU A 23 4.38 8.35 23.56
C GLU A 23 4.81 6.88 23.36
N SER A 24 5.83 6.45 24.13
CA SER A 24 6.21 5.05 24.16
C SER A 24 5.33 4.29 25.12
N VAL A 25 4.83 3.14 24.69
CA VAL A 25 4.08 2.21 25.52
C VAL A 25 4.76 0.85 25.51
N LYS A 26 4.78 0.18 26.67
CA LYS A 26 5.31 -1.16 26.79
C LYS A 26 4.31 -2.17 26.23
N ILE A 27 4.77 -3.02 25.31
CA ILE A 27 3.94 -4.11 24.78
C ILE A 27 3.90 -5.30 25.75
N PRO A 28 2.82 -6.10 25.78
CA PRO A 28 2.74 -7.29 26.61
C PRO A 28 3.88 -8.28 26.33
N ASP A 29 4.41 -8.91 27.36
CA ASP A 29 5.56 -9.81 27.22
C ASP A 29 5.32 -10.96 26.24
N HIS A 30 4.08 -11.48 26.15
CA HIS A 30 3.76 -12.54 25.20
C HIS A 30 3.74 -12.03 23.75
N TRP A 31 3.35 -10.76 23.50
CA TRP A 31 3.45 -10.12 22.19
C TRP A 31 4.91 -9.93 21.79
N LEU A 32 5.74 -9.46 22.74
CA LEU A 32 7.17 -9.30 22.50
C LEU A 32 7.83 -10.64 22.15
N THR A 33 7.54 -11.69 22.92
CA THR A 33 8.04 -13.05 22.67
C THR A 33 7.61 -13.55 21.29
N TYR A 34 6.36 -13.35 20.91
CA TYR A 34 5.87 -13.72 19.59
C TYR A 34 6.60 -12.94 18.48
N TYR A 35 6.73 -11.63 18.64
CA TYR A 35 7.44 -10.77 17.70
C TYR A 35 8.90 -11.19 17.49
N GLN A 36 9.60 -11.47 18.57
CA GLN A 36 10.99 -11.92 18.53
C GLN A 36 11.16 -13.28 17.84
N THR A 37 10.21 -14.19 18.02
CA THR A 37 10.36 -15.59 17.62
C THR A 37 9.61 -15.98 16.35
N ARG A 38 8.44 -15.39 16.10
CA ARG A 38 7.49 -15.86 15.07
C ARG A 38 6.99 -14.78 14.11
N ALA A 39 7.08 -13.49 14.50
CA ALA A 39 6.57 -12.42 13.66
C ALA A 39 7.17 -12.49 12.27
N GLN A 40 6.33 -12.27 11.27
CA GLN A 40 6.56 -12.40 9.83
C GLN A 40 8.04 -12.43 9.40
N ARG A 41 8.60 -13.63 9.32
CA ARG A 41 9.97 -13.85 8.90
C ARG A 41 10.01 -14.58 7.56
N ASN A 42 10.93 -14.20 6.71
CA ASN A 42 11.20 -14.93 5.48
C ASN A 42 11.86 -16.30 5.77
N ARG A 43 12.10 -17.09 4.71
CA ARG A 43 12.70 -18.44 4.84
C ARG A 43 14.08 -18.46 5.50
N VAL A 44 14.79 -17.34 5.53
CA VAL A 44 16.10 -17.20 6.21
C VAL A 44 15.99 -16.52 7.57
N GLY A 45 14.78 -16.41 8.12
CA GLY A 45 14.52 -15.89 9.47
C GLY A 45 14.52 -14.36 9.57
N ARG A 46 14.59 -13.62 8.48
CA ARG A 46 14.53 -12.16 8.49
C ARG A 46 13.10 -11.66 8.50
N LYS A 47 12.85 -10.57 9.22
CA LYS A 47 11.56 -9.86 9.18
C LYS A 47 11.26 -9.40 7.76
N THR A 48 10.00 -9.48 7.37
CA THR A 48 9.54 -9.06 6.04
C THR A 48 8.50 -7.96 6.18
N GLU A 49 8.71 -6.88 5.46
CA GLU A 49 7.82 -5.74 5.40
C GLU A 49 7.49 -5.39 3.93
N SER A 50 6.41 -4.64 3.76
CA SER A 50 6.02 -4.09 2.45
C SER A 50 5.99 -2.56 2.50
N PRO A 51 6.02 -1.87 1.35
CA PRO A 51 5.82 -0.42 1.33
C PRO A 51 4.57 0.04 2.08
N SER A 52 3.45 -0.65 1.91
CA SER A 52 2.20 -0.36 2.64
C SER A 52 2.33 -0.59 4.14
N SER A 53 3.07 -1.62 4.55
CA SER A 53 3.35 -1.89 5.96
C SER A 53 4.19 -0.79 6.59
N LEU A 54 5.18 -0.29 5.86
CA LEU A 54 6.05 0.76 6.34
C LEU A 54 5.30 2.07 6.53
N ILE A 55 4.41 2.42 5.60
CA ILE A 55 3.51 3.57 5.75
C ILE A 55 2.60 3.41 6.98
N LYS A 56 2.10 2.22 7.20
CA LYS A 56 1.30 1.94 8.39
C LYS A 56 2.09 2.13 9.68
N TYR A 57 3.36 1.70 9.69
CA TYR A 57 4.26 1.96 10.83
C TYR A 57 4.47 3.46 11.05
N VAL A 58 4.77 4.21 10.00
CA VAL A 58 4.94 5.67 10.07
C VAL A 58 3.70 6.32 10.65
N GLY A 59 2.53 5.96 10.15
CA GLY A 59 1.25 6.49 10.62
C GLY A 59 0.94 6.16 12.07
N CYS A 60 1.10 4.90 12.49
CA CYS A 60 0.94 4.45 13.88
C CYS A 60 1.62 3.11 14.11
N PRO A 61 2.78 3.07 14.80
CA PRO A 61 3.48 1.83 15.12
C PRO A 61 2.63 0.82 15.89
N LEU A 62 1.79 1.27 16.82
CA LEU A 62 0.89 0.37 17.57
C LEU A 62 -0.16 -0.30 16.66
N SER A 63 -0.79 0.46 15.76
CA SER A 63 -1.75 -0.10 14.79
C SER A 63 -1.06 -1.12 13.87
N TRP A 64 0.13 -0.79 13.36
CA TRP A 64 0.95 -1.70 12.57
C TRP A 64 1.27 -2.99 13.33
N PHE A 65 1.68 -2.87 14.61
CA PHE A 65 2.04 -4.01 15.43
C PHE A 65 0.83 -4.90 15.72
N ALA A 66 -0.27 -4.31 16.15
CA ALA A 66 -1.50 -5.04 16.47
C ALA A 66 -2.05 -5.81 15.27
N GLU A 67 -1.99 -5.21 14.08
CA GLU A 67 -2.51 -5.86 12.86
C GLU A 67 -1.60 -7.00 12.37
N ARG A 68 -0.28 -6.84 12.47
CA ARG A 68 0.67 -7.72 11.77
C ARG A 68 1.41 -8.69 12.68
N HIS A 69 1.59 -8.34 13.94
CA HIS A 69 2.54 -9.02 14.84
C HIS A 69 1.93 -9.45 16.17
N ALA A 70 0.72 -9.03 16.50
CA ALA A 70 0.04 -9.57 17.68
C ALA A 70 -0.33 -11.05 17.46
N PRO A 71 -0.08 -11.93 18.47
CA PRO A 71 -0.37 -13.36 18.34
C PRO A 71 -1.85 -13.66 18.07
N GLU A 72 -2.73 -12.86 18.64
CA GLU A 72 -4.19 -12.97 18.50
C GLU A 72 -4.66 -12.67 17.08
N ASN A 73 -3.85 -11.96 16.32
CA ASN A 73 -4.15 -11.58 14.94
C ASN A 73 -3.37 -12.43 13.93
N GLN A 74 -3.13 -13.70 14.26
CA GLN A 74 -2.39 -14.62 13.39
C GLN A 74 -3.08 -14.79 12.05
N GLY A 75 -2.47 -14.15 11.05
CA GLY A 75 -2.94 -14.22 9.69
C GLY A 75 -3.93 -13.12 9.35
N GLY A 76 -3.74 -11.89 9.96
CA GLY A 76 -4.56 -10.72 9.74
C GLY A 76 -5.41 -10.89 8.48
N VAL A 77 -6.64 -11.38 8.64
CA VAL A 77 -7.48 -11.75 7.51
C VAL A 77 -7.80 -10.44 6.82
N PHE A 78 -7.06 -10.15 5.75
CA PHE A 78 -7.50 -9.10 4.85
C PHE A 78 -8.93 -9.45 4.44
N VAL A 79 -9.88 -8.69 4.94
CA VAL A 79 -11.28 -8.84 4.56
C VAL A 79 -11.50 -8.02 3.29
N PRO A 80 -11.67 -8.69 2.14
CA PRO A 80 -11.92 -7.98 0.90
C PRO A 80 -13.19 -7.14 1.04
N ASN A 81 -13.11 -5.91 0.60
CA ASN A 81 -14.29 -5.04 0.51
C ASN A 81 -14.48 -4.53 -0.92
N THR A 82 -15.60 -3.89 -1.16
CA THR A 82 -15.97 -3.40 -2.49
C THR A 82 -14.88 -2.52 -3.14
N PHE A 83 -14.19 -1.71 -2.35
CA PHE A 83 -13.15 -0.80 -2.86
C PHE A 83 -11.83 -1.52 -3.15
N SER A 84 -11.41 -2.45 -2.29
CA SER A 84 -10.19 -3.23 -2.52
C SER A 84 -10.33 -4.13 -3.74
N VAL A 85 -11.50 -4.73 -3.94
CA VAL A 85 -11.79 -5.58 -5.10
C VAL A 85 -11.86 -4.76 -6.38
N LEU A 86 -12.43 -3.54 -6.33
CA LEU A 86 -12.41 -2.62 -7.47
C LEU A 86 -10.96 -2.37 -7.93
N GLY A 87 -10.04 -2.06 -6.99
CA GLY A 87 -8.63 -1.90 -7.29
C GLY A 87 -8.04 -3.16 -7.94
N THR A 88 -8.25 -4.33 -7.33
CA THR A 88 -7.74 -5.61 -7.84
C THR A 88 -8.20 -5.89 -9.27
N VAL A 89 -9.48 -5.65 -9.58
CA VAL A 89 -10.03 -5.88 -10.93
C VAL A 89 -9.46 -4.90 -11.93
N ALA A 90 -9.41 -3.61 -11.61
CA ALA A 90 -8.83 -2.60 -12.51
C ALA A 90 -7.35 -2.89 -12.82
N HIS A 91 -6.53 -3.18 -11.79
CA HIS A 91 -5.13 -3.58 -11.98
C HIS A 91 -5.01 -4.82 -12.87
N ARG A 92 -5.92 -5.79 -12.71
CA ARG A 92 -5.88 -7.01 -13.54
C ARG A 92 -6.17 -6.71 -15.01
N VAL A 93 -7.12 -5.85 -15.32
CA VAL A 93 -7.41 -5.43 -16.70
C VAL A 93 -6.17 -4.74 -17.30
N LEU A 94 -5.58 -3.79 -16.57
CA LEU A 94 -4.38 -3.08 -17.03
C LEU A 94 -3.17 -3.99 -17.18
N GLU A 95 -2.99 -4.94 -16.27
CA GLU A 95 -1.95 -5.97 -16.39
C GLU A 95 -2.09 -6.76 -17.69
N LEU A 96 -3.28 -7.22 -18.02
CA LEU A 96 -3.53 -7.96 -19.26
C LEU A 96 -3.32 -7.08 -20.49
N PHE A 97 -3.80 -5.85 -20.47
CA PHE A 97 -3.63 -4.91 -21.57
C PHE A 97 -2.16 -4.62 -21.88
N TYR A 98 -1.35 -4.34 -20.88
CA TYR A 98 0.08 -4.08 -21.12
C TYR A 98 0.90 -5.34 -21.42
N LYS A 99 0.33 -6.57 -21.26
CA LYS A 99 0.91 -7.83 -21.78
C LYS A 99 0.74 -7.98 -23.28
N GLU A 100 -0.26 -7.31 -23.86
CA GLU A 100 -0.46 -7.31 -25.28
C GLU A 100 0.76 -6.71 -26.03
N ARG A 101 0.94 -7.14 -27.28
CA ARG A 101 1.96 -6.55 -28.15
C ARG A 101 1.65 -5.07 -28.33
N PRO A 102 2.66 -4.19 -28.40
CA PRO A 102 2.44 -2.77 -28.54
C PRO A 102 1.43 -2.38 -29.62
N ALA A 103 1.50 -3.03 -30.78
CA ALA A 103 0.60 -2.76 -31.91
C ALA A 103 -0.88 -3.12 -31.67
N ASN A 104 -1.17 -3.88 -30.59
CA ASN A 104 -2.52 -4.29 -30.23
C ASN A 104 -3.08 -3.48 -29.04
N ARG A 105 -2.33 -2.53 -28.52
CA ARG A 105 -2.75 -1.73 -27.36
C ARG A 105 -3.60 -0.54 -27.80
N ASP A 106 -4.83 -0.81 -28.18
CA ASP A 106 -5.83 0.17 -28.54
C ASP A 106 -7.07 0.10 -27.63
N GLU A 107 -7.96 1.08 -27.76
CA GLU A 107 -9.19 1.17 -26.95
C GLU A 107 -10.05 -0.08 -27.09
N LYS A 108 -10.15 -0.62 -28.30
CA LYS A 108 -10.96 -1.82 -28.58
C LYS A 108 -10.41 -3.04 -27.84
N THR A 109 -9.10 -3.26 -27.90
CA THR A 109 -8.44 -4.36 -27.18
C THR A 109 -8.61 -4.21 -25.66
N LEU A 110 -8.50 -2.99 -25.14
CA LEU A 110 -8.72 -2.69 -23.74
C LEU A 110 -10.16 -3.01 -23.30
N GLU A 111 -11.15 -2.64 -24.10
CA GLU A 111 -12.55 -2.95 -23.86
C GLU A 111 -12.82 -4.47 -23.91
N GLU A 112 -12.26 -5.18 -24.89
CA GLU A 112 -12.36 -6.63 -25.00
C GLU A 112 -11.79 -7.33 -23.75
N ILE A 113 -10.59 -6.94 -23.30
CA ILE A 113 -9.96 -7.48 -22.08
C ILE A 113 -10.82 -7.18 -20.84
N ASN A 114 -11.36 -5.96 -20.70
CA ASN A 114 -12.23 -5.62 -19.59
C ASN A 114 -13.49 -6.51 -19.56
N ASN A 115 -14.09 -6.75 -20.71
CA ASN A 115 -15.24 -7.63 -20.83
C ASN A 115 -14.92 -9.09 -20.48
N ASP A 116 -13.78 -9.60 -20.95
CA ASP A 116 -13.31 -10.95 -20.64
C ASP A 116 -13.05 -11.15 -19.14
N VAL A 117 -12.39 -10.19 -18.47
CA VAL A 117 -12.18 -10.20 -17.01
C VAL A 117 -13.52 -10.22 -16.28
N TRP A 118 -14.47 -9.41 -16.76
CA TRP A 118 -15.79 -9.32 -16.15
C TRP A 118 -16.61 -10.57 -16.35
N GLU A 119 -16.54 -11.19 -17.52
CA GLU A 119 -17.16 -12.50 -17.80
C GLU A 119 -16.58 -13.58 -16.88
N ALA A 120 -15.25 -13.67 -16.77
CA ALA A 120 -14.58 -14.62 -15.90
C ALA A 120 -14.98 -14.47 -14.42
N LEU A 121 -15.07 -13.23 -13.90
CA LEU A 121 -15.56 -12.94 -12.54
C LEU A 121 -17.00 -13.39 -12.32
N THR A 122 -17.83 -13.26 -13.35
CA THR A 122 -19.28 -13.53 -13.23
C THR A 122 -19.65 -14.99 -13.43
N THR A 123 -18.91 -15.68 -14.29
CA THR A 123 -19.08 -17.13 -14.54
C THR A 123 -18.28 -18.00 -13.58
N GLY A 124 -17.25 -17.41 -12.92
CA GLY A 124 -16.32 -18.15 -12.08
C GLY A 124 -15.28 -18.94 -12.87
N ASP A 125 -15.08 -18.61 -14.14
CA ASP A 125 -14.09 -19.32 -14.99
C ASP A 125 -12.68 -18.79 -14.76
N ILE A 126 -11.86 -19.60 -14.11
CA ILE A 126 -10.42 -19.34 -13.88
C ILE A 126 -9.51 -20.12 -14.84
N LYS A 127 -10.07 -21.00 -15.70
CA LYS A 127 -9.26 -21.92 -16.53
C LYS A 127 -8.47 -21.19 -17.61
N GLY A 128 -9.00 -20.08 -18.11
CA GLY A 128 -8.32 -19.25 -19.11
C GLY A 128 -7.16 -18.43 -18.56
N GLY A 129 -6.94 -18.40 -17.24
CA GLY A 129 -5.89 -17.59 -16.61
C GLY A 129 -6.16 -16.07 -16.66
N ILE A 130 -7.37 -15.66 -17.06
CA ILE A 130 -7.78 -14.26 -17.11
C ILE A 130 -7.86 -13.69 -15.69
N ILE A 131 -8.38 -14.46 -14.75
CA ILE A 131 -8.35 -14.16 -13.31
C ILE A 131 -7.78 -15.35 -12.54
N ASP A 132 -7.24 -15.10 -11.35
CA ASP A 132 -6.83 -16.16 -10.43
C ASP A 132 -7.92 -16.49 -9.40
N SER A 133 -7.70 -17.59 -8.66
CA SER A 133 -8.66 -18.06 -7.66
C SER A 133 -8.83 -17.11 -6.48
N ASN A 134 -7.82 -16.33 -6.15
CA ASN A 134 -7.88 -15.37 -5.02
C ASN A 134 -8.70 -14.16 -5.45
N THR A 135 -8.44 -13.61 -6.63
CA THR A 135 -9.25 -12.52 -7.21
C THR A 135 -10.73 -12.89 -7.28
N LEU A 136 -11.04 -14.12 -7.71
CA LEU A 136 -12.42 -14.60 -7.74
C LEU A 136 -13.05 -14.70 -6.35
N LYS A 137 -12.34 -15.28 -5.37
CA LYS A 137 -12.82 -15.39 -3.98
C LYS A 137 -13.07 -14.02 -3.36
N ASP A 138 -12.14 -13.10 -3.53
CA ASP A 138 -12.24 -11.75 -2.99
C ASP A 138 -13.43 -10.99 -3.60
N PHE A 139 -13.63 -11.14 -4.91
CA PHE A 139 -14.78 -10.58 -5.62
C PHE A 139 -16.10 -11.17 -5.10
N GLN A 140 -16.19 -12.50 -4.98
CA GLN A 140 -17.39 -13.17 -4.46
C GLN A 140 -17.68 -12.73 -3.03
N TYR A 141 -16.67 -12.69 -2.16
CA TYR A 141 -16.82 -12.23 -0.80
C TYR A 141 -17.32 -10.78 -0.72
N ALA A 142 -16.72 -9.85 -1.47
CA ALA A 142 -17.11 -8.44 -1.46
C ALA A 142 -18.55 -8.22 -1.99
N ILE A 143 -19.01 -9.05 -2.91
CA ILE A 143 -20.41 -9.02 -3.38
C ILE A 143 -21.37 -9.60 -2.33
N GLU A 144 -20.96 -10.64 -1.64
CA GLU A 144 -21.78 -11.26 -0.58
C GLU A 144 -21.88 -10.39 0.67
N HIS A 145 -20.85 -9.60 0.95
CA HIS A 145 -20.73 -8.70 2.09
C HIS A 145 -20.47 -7.26 1.62
N PRO A 146 -21.41 -6.65 0.88
CA PRO A 146 -21.20 -5.33 0.30
C PRO A 146 -21.08 -4.27 1.41
N PHE A 147 -20.18 -3.31 1.19
CA PHE A 147 -19.99 -2.22 2.12
C PHE A 147 -21.23 -1.32 2.24
N GLY A 148 -21.60 -0.97 3.45
CA GLY A 148 -22.76 -0.09 3.71
C GLY A 148 -24.09 -0.74 3.36
N ASN A 149 -25.01 0.04 2.75
CA ASN A 149 -26.37 -0.39 2.43
C ASN A 149 -26.55 -0.97 1.01
N PHE A 150 -25.45 -1.35 0.34
CA PHE A 150 -25.55 -1.98 -0.97
C PHE A 150 -26.17 -3.38 -0.88
N THR A 151 -27.05 -3.71 -1.83
CA THR A 151 -27.44 -5.09 -2.07
C THR A 151 -26.32 -5.83 -2.82
N LYS A 152 -26.32 -7.17 -2.83
CA LYS A 152 -25.36 -7.96 -3.64
C LYS A 152 -25.29 -7.49 -5.10
N GLN A 153 -26.44 -7.27 -5.73
CA GLN A 153 -26.51 -6.76 -7.10
C GLN A 153 -26.01 -5.32 -7.22
N GLY A 154 -26.33 -4.47 -6.25
CA GLY A 154 -25.86 -3.09 -6.20
C GLY A 154 -24.34 -3.00 -6.02
N GLY A 155 -23.75 -3.82 -5.17
CA GLY A 155 -22.30 -3.90 -4.98
C GLY A 155 -21.57 -4.32 -6.26
N ARG A 156 -22.07 -5.34 -6.96
CA ARG A 156 -21.55 -5.79 -8.25
C ARG A 156 -21.63 -4.69 -9.32
N ALA A 157 -22.78 -4.03 -9.45
CA ALA A 157 -22.99 -2.96 -10.41
C ALA A 157 -22.08 -1.75 -10.12
N PHE A 158 -21.87 -1.45 -8.83
CA PHE A 158 -20.96 -0.40 -8.40
C PHE A 158 -19.51 -0.71 -8.80
N ILE A 159 -19.02 -1.92 -8.52
CA ILE A 159 -17.65 -2.31 -8.90
C ILE A 159 -17.49 -2.18 -10.41
N LYS A 160 -18.42 -2.77 -11.19
CA LYS A 160 -18.33 -2.70 -12.66
C LYS A 160 -18.26 -1.27 -13.18
N LYS A 161 -19.21 -0.42 -12.78
CA LYS A 161 -19.25 0.97 -13.22
C LYS A 161 -17.95 1.73 -12.92
N ARG A 162 -17.35 1.45 -11.75
CA ARG A 162 -16.12 2.15 -11.34
C ARG A 162 -14.89 1.60 -12.07
N VAL A 163 -14.83 0.29 -12.31
CA VAL A 163 -13.77 -0.31 -13.13
C VAL A 163 -13.86 0.22 -14.56
N ASP A 164 -15.04 0.21 -15.17
CA ASP A 164 -15.24 0.74 -16.51
C ASP A 164 -14.73 2.19 -16.60
N ALA A 165 -15.10 3.06 -15.65
CA ALA A 165 -14.63 4.43 -15.62
C ALA A 165 -13.10 4.56 -15.47
N CYS A 166 -12.46 3.71 -14.65
CA CYS A 166 -11.00 3.67 -14.54
C CYS A 166 -10.34 3.27 -15.86
N ILE A 167 -10.94 2.33 -16.59
CA ILE A 167 -10.42 1.81 -17.85
C ILE A 167 -10.60 2.81 -18.98
N ASP A 168 -11.77 3.45 -19.06
CA ASP A 168 -12.08 4.47 -20.06
C ASP A 168 -11.09 5.65 -19.97
N ASN A 169 -10.65 5.97 -18.76
CA ASN A 169 -9.73 7.09 -18.54
C ASN A 169 -8.25 6.75 -18.82
N LEU A 170 -7.89 5.49 -19.11
CA LEU A 170 -6.48 5.10 -19.29
C LEU A 170 -5.77 5.96 -20.35
N PHE A 171 -6.42 6.21 -21.49
CA PHE A 171 -5.82 6.95 -22.59
C PHE A 171 -5.64 8.45 -22.30
N ALA A 172 -6.17 8.97 -21.19
CA ALA A 172 -5.84 10.31 -20.69
C ALA A 172 -4.41 10.37 -20.12
N PHE A 173 -3.88 9.22 -19.63
CA PHE A 173 -2.52 9.12 -19.05
C PHE A 173 -1.50 8.63 -20.07
N ASP A 174 -1.88 7.67 -20.88
CA ASP A 174 -1.05 7.07 -21.93
C ASP A 174 -1.77 7.24 -23.27
N ASP A 175 -1.55 8.39 -23.90
CA ASP A 175 -2.14 8.72 -25.19
C ASP A 175 -1.61 7.86 -26.34
N ARG A 176 -0.56 7.09 -26.07
CA ARG A 176 0.13 6.24 -27.06
C ARG A 176 0.60 4.93 -26.44
N PRO A 177 -0.29 4.10 -25.88
CA PRO A 177 0.10 2.87 -25.22
C PRO A 177 0.80 1.87 -26.16
N GLU A 178 0.54 1.98 -27.47
CA GLU A 178 1.23 1.20 -28.50
C GLU A 178 2.74 1.53 -28.64
N ARG A 179 3.18 2.67 -28.07
CA ARG A 179 4.59 3.08 -28.04
C ARG A 179 5.24 2.88 -26.69
N ALA A 180 4.46 2.60 -25.66
CA ALA A 180 4.99 2.37 -24.34
C ALA A 180 5.93 1.15 -24.34
N LYS A 181 7.19 1.38 -24.04
CA LYS A 181 8.17 0.31 -23.86
C LYS A 181 8.07 -0.19 -22.42
N VAL A 182 7.26 -1.21 -22.25
CA VAL A 182 7.10 -1.88 -20.95
C VAL A 182 8.36 -2.63 -20.60
N ILE A 183 8.95 -2.31 -19.45
CA ILE A 183 10.13 -2.99 -18.89
C ILE A 183 9.67 -4.12 -17.97
N ALA A 184 8.68 -3.86 -17.13
CA ALA A 184 8.08 -4.84 -16.24
C ALA A 184 6.67 -4.40 -15.82
N GLN A 185 5.87 -5.40 -15.43
CA GLN A 185 4.55 -5.19 -14.83
C GLN A 185 4.32 -6.23 -13.74
N GLU A 186 3.56 -5.85 -12.71
CA GLU A 186 3.28 -6.68 -11.54
C GLU A 186 4.57 -7.33 -10.98
N LYS A 187 5.67 -6.56 -11.08
CA LYS A 187 7.01 -7.03 -10.72
C LYS A 187 7.22 -6.94 -9.22
N TRP A 188 7.70 -8.04 -8.62
CA TRP A 188 8.18 -8.01 -7.25
C TRP A 188 9.49 -7.23 -7.14
N SER A 189 9.43 -6.10 -6.46
CA SER A 189 10.59 -5.32 -6.02
C SER A 189 11.02 -5.80 -4.64
N ARG A 190 12.32 -6.03 -4.45
CA ARG A 190 12.87 -6.57 -3.19
C ARG A 190 14.14 -5.82 -2.82
N ALA A 191 14.22 -5.45 -1.55
CA ALA A 191 15.41 -4.86 -0.97
C ALA A 191 15.64 -5.39 0.44
N GLU A 192 16.90 -5.38 0.88
CA GLU A 192 17.27 -5.65 2.27
C GLU A 192 17.89 -4.39 2.86
N ILE A 193 17.28 -3.89 3.92
CA ILE A 193 17.72 -2.67 4.61
C ILE A 193 17.70 -2.95 6.10
N ASN A 194 18.84 -2.76 6.76
CA ASN A 194 19.01 -2.97 8.21
C ASN A 194 18.49 -4.32 8.74
N GLY A 195 18.68 -5.40 7.96
CA GLY A 195 18.25 -6.75 8.32
C GLY A 195 16.76 -7.02 8.11
N ILE A 196 16.01 -6.07 7.59
CA ILE A 196 14.59 -6.24 7.21
C ILE A 196 14.51 -6.42 5.70
N SER A 197 13.72 -7.42 5.27
CA SER A 197 13.46 -7.69 3.86
C SER A 197 12.20 -6.94 3.42
N PHE A 198 12.35 -6.00 2.51
CA PHE A 198 11.21 -5.29 1.90
C PHE A 198 10.77 -5.97 0.62
N ASN A 199 9.47 -6.24 0.52
CA ASN A 199 8.86 -6.83 -0.66
C ASN A 199 7.65 -5.97 -1.08
N GLY A 200 7.72 -5.41 -2.27
CA GLY A 200 6.62 -4.66 -2.88
C GLY A 200 6.32 -5.17 -4.29
N ARG A 201 5.13 -4.94 -4.77
CA ARG A 201 4.76 -5.26 -6.15
C ARG A 201 4.53 -3.95 -6.89
N VAL A 202 5.33 -3.74 -7.94
CA VAL A 202 5.25 -2.58 -8.82
C VAL A 202 4.22 -2.87 -9.90
N ASP A 203 3.25 -2.00 -10.10
CA ASP A 203 2.18 -2.22 -11.09
C ASP A 203 2.73 -2.18 -12.51
N LEU A 204 3.48 -1.11 -12.87
CA LEU A 204 4.06 -0.96 -14.20
C LEU A 204 5.39 -0.21 -14.15
N ILE A 205 6.36 -0.66 -14.93
CA ILE A 205 7.61 0.05 -15.22
C ILE A 205 7.72 0.24 -16.72
N VAL A 206 7.86 1.48 -17.15
CA VAL A 206 8.05 1.83 -18.56
C VAL A 206 9.32 2.65 -18.77
N GLU A 207 9.91 2.56 -19.96
CA GLU A 207 10.96 3.48 -20.36
C GLU A 207 10.37 4.87 -20.59
N SER A 208 10.88 5.86 -19.87
CA SER A 208 10.44 7.24 -20.04
C SER A 208 10.90 7.80 -21.39
N PRO A 209 10.06 8.54 -22.13
CA PRO A 209 10.48 9.23 -23.35
C PRO A 209 11.63 10.23 -23.15
N LYS A 210 11.88 10.65 -21.92
CA LYS A 210 12.96 11.57 -21.53
C LYS A 210 14.23 10.86 -21.07
N GLY A 211 14.28 9.53 -21.18
CA GLY A 211 15.34 8.66 -20.62
C GLY A 211 15.00 8.19 -19.22
N GLY A 212 15.66 7.10 -18.77
CA GLY A 212 15.41 6.45 -17.50
C GLY A 212 14.07 5.70 -17.46
N ASN A 213 13.68 5.24 -16.27
CA ASN A 213 12.48 4.47 -16.06
C ASN A 213 11.44 5.26 -15.26
N SER A 214 10.18 5.16 -15.65
CA SER A 214 9.03 5.57 -14.84
C SER A 214 8.45 4.34 -14.14
N VAL A 215 8.31 4.42 -12.83
CA VAL A 215 7.52 3.48 -12.03
C VAL A 215 6.14 4.08 -11.85
N ILE A 216 5.12 3.35 -12.26
CA ILE A 216 3.72 3.78 -12.26
C ILE A 216 2.95 2.93 -11.25
N ASP A 217 2.19 3.59 -10.40
CA ASP A 217 1.30 3.01 -9.39
C ASP A 217 -0.14 3.46 -9.72
N TYR A 218 -1.02 2.51 -10.00
CA TYR A 218 -2.41 2.79 -10.34
C TYR A 218 -3.24 3.04 -9.09
N LYS A 219 -4.03 4.10 -9.11
CA LYS A 219 -4.95 4.47 -8.04
C LYS A 219 -6.39 4.50 -8.55
N THR A 220 -7.23 3.69 -7.96
CA THR A 220 -8.67 3.65 -8.25
C THR A 220 -9.49 4.48 -7.27
N GLY A 221 -8.84 5.05 -6.25
CA GLY A 221 -9.39 6.03 -5.32
C GLY A 221 -9.25 7.45 -5.83
N LYS A 222 -9.71 8.40 -5.01
CA LYS A 222 -9.46 9.83 -5.21
C LYS A 222 -8.08 10.20 -4.72
N SER A 223 -7.48 11.21 -5.35
CA SER A 223 -6.30 11.87 -4.81
C SER A 223 -6.64 12.56 -3.50
N HIS A 224 -5.71 12.49 -2.56
CA HIS A 224 -5.76 13.27 -1.31
C HIS A 224 -4.91 14.55 -1.40
N LEU A 225 -4.30 14.79 -2.56
CA LEU A 225 -3.55 16.02 -2.78
C LEU A 225 -4.52 17.20 -2.78
N GLU A 226 -4.20 18.22 -2.00
CA GLU A 226 -4.90 19.50 -2.07
C GLU A 226 -4.70 20.12 -3.46
N GLU A 227 -5.71 20.83 -3.96
CA GLU A 227 -5.78 21.32 -5.34
C GLU A 227 -4.56 22.16 -5.75
N ASP A 228 -3.91 22.83 -4.78
CA ASP A 228 -2.72 23.68 -4.98
C ASP A 228 -1.45 23.10 -4.36
N ALA A 229 -1.49 21.92 -3.76
CA ALA A 229 -0.32 21.33 -3.11
C ALA A 229 0.62 20.70 -4.13
N ALA A 230 1.90 21.07 -4.07
CA ALA A 230 2.92 20.38 -4.85
C ALA A 230 3.12 18.97 -4.29
N PRO A 231 3.06 17.91 -5.12
CA PRO A 231 3.27 16.55 -4.67
C PRO A 231 4.68 16.40 -4.08
N SER A 232 4.79 15.66 -2.98
CA SER A 232 6.03 15.45 -2.26
C SER A 232 6.19 14.00 -1.82
N PHE A 233 7.42 13.52 -1.69
CA PHE A 233 7.69 12.22 -1.05
C PHE A 233 7.42 12.24 0.46
N ASP A 234 7.23 13.41 1.05
CA ASP A 234 6.76 13.55 2.42
C ASP A 234 5.24 13.31 2.57
N ASP A 235 4.51 13.20 1.48
CA ASP A 235 3.15 12.68 1.49
C ASP A 235 3.15 11.15 1.67
N LEU A 236 2.39 10.64 2.64
CA LEU A 236 2.38 9.21 3.00
C LEU A 236 2.01 8.31 1.81
N GLU A 237 1.06 8.73 0.99
CA GLU A 237 0.63 7.95 -0.16
C GLU A 237 1.71 7.94 -1.25
N PHE A 238 2.35 9.09 -1.47
CA PHE A 238 3.43 9.22 -2.44
C PHE A 238 4.72 8.57 -1.99
N PHE A 239 5.02 8.59 -0.68
CA PHE A 239 6.17 7.90 -0.11
C PHE A 239 6.14 6.39 -0.38
N LYS A 240 4.96 5.76 -0.31
CA LYS A 240 4.79 4.34 -0.65
C LYS A 240 5.33 4.03 -2.05
N SER A 241 4.92 4.81 -3.04
CA SER A 241 5.41 4.67 -4.42
C SER A 241 6.87 5.12 -4.54
N GLY A 242 7.26 6.16 -3.78
CA GLY A 242 8.62 6.69 -3.68
C GLY A 242 9.65 5.65 -3.26
N MET A 243 9.28 4.65 -2.45
CA MET A 243 10.18 3.54 -2.08
C MET A 243 10.71 2.78 -3.30
N TYR A 244 9.95 2.70 -4.39
CA TYR A 244 10.43 2.08 -5.61
C TYR A 244 11.56 2.87 -6.29
N SER A 245 11.74 4.16 -5.96
CA SER A 245 12.86 4.93 -6.46
C SER A 245 14.22 4.44 -5.94
N VAL A 246 14.23 3.76 -4.80
CA VAL A 246 15.45 3.21 -4.16
C VAL A 246 15.55 1.70 -4.30
N THR A 247 14.44 1.00 -4.52
CA THR A 247 14.43 -0.47 -4.66
C THR A 247 14.46 -0.95 -6.11
N GLU A 248 14.11 -0.08 -7.09
CA GLU A 248 14.13 -0.38 -8.52
C GLU A 248 15.24 0.41 -9.23
N PRO A 249 16.31 -0.25 -9.68
CA PRO A 249 17.42 0.42 -10.35
C PRO A 249 17.00 1.16 -11.62
N GLY A 250 17.56 2.34 -11.83
CA GLY A 250 17.30 3.14 -13.03
C GLY A 250 15.99 3.93 -12.99
N THR A 251 15.27 3.92 -11.86
CA THR A 251 14.06 4.74 -11.68
C THR A 251 14.44 6.21 -11.66
N GLU A 252 13.90 6.96 -12.62
CA GLU A 252 14.02 8.43 -12.68
C GLU A 252 12.72 9.13 -12.32
N TYR A 253 11.58 8.47 -12.49
CA TYR A 253 10.28 9.04 -12.19
C TYR A 253 9.42 8.07 -11.43
N ILE A 254 8.64 8.59 -10.50
CA ILE A 254 7.52 7.94 -9.84
C ILE A 254 6.26 8.63 -10.32
N GLU A 255 5.29 7.83 -10.74
CA GLU A 255 4.00 8.32 -11.22
C GLU A 255 2.87 7.63 -10.46
N GLN A 256 1.86 8.38 -10.05
CA GLN A 256 0.59 7.86 -9.58
C GLN A 256 -0.49 8.27 -10.55
N TRP A 257 -1.17 7.29 -11.11
CA TRP A 257 -2.27 7.49 -12.02
C TRP A 257 -3.60 7.30 -11.28
N TYR A 258 -4.25 8.42 -10.93
CA TYR A 258 -5.56 8.44 -10.30
C TYR A 258 -6.64 8.28 -11.39
N LEU A 259 -6.89 7.01 -11.75
CA LEU A 259 -7.69 6.64 -12.91
C LEU A 259 -9.12 7.21 -12.89
N MET A 260 -9.70 7.40 -11.69
CA MET A 260 -11.04 7.98 -11.56
C MET A 260 -11.11 9.50 -11.79
N GLU A 261 -9.97 10.19 -11.71
CA GLU A 261 -9.89 11.66 -11.75
C GLU A 261 -9.10 12.17 -12.94
N GLU A 262 -8.64 11.27 -13.82
CA GLU A 262 -7.76 11.60 -14.95
C GLU A 262 -6.52 12.41 -14.50
N LEU A 263 -6.05 12.16 -13.27
CA LEU A 263 -4.95 12.89 -12.66
C LEU A 263 -3.68 12.04 -12.66
N ASN A 264 -2.66 12.50 -13.38
CA ASN A 264 -1.31 11.94 -13.32
C ASN A 264 -0.42 12.83 -12.44
N VAL A 265 0.00 12.30 -11.33
CA VAL A 265 0.97 12.94 -10.44
C VAL A 265 2.33 12.32 -10.71
N ARG A 266 3.26 13.11 -11.22
CA ARG A 266 4.61 12.67 -11.59
C ARG A 266 5.67 13.43 -10.82
N LEU A 267 6.55 12.69 -10.17
CA LEU A 267 7.73 13.24 -9.47
C LEU A 267 9.02 12.66 -10.03
N ARG A 268 10.02 13.51 -10.20
CA ARG A 268 11.38 13.06 -10.51
C ARG A 268 12.01 12.50 -9.24
N ALA A 269 12.58 11.30 -9.33
CA ALA A 269 13.33 10.63 -8.27
C ALA A 269 14.76 11.17 -8.22
N THR A 270 14.92 12.43 -7.77
CA THR A 270 16.23 13.05 -7.59
C THR A 270 17.02 12.36 -6.48
N GLU A 271 18.34 12.52 -6.46
CA GLU A 271 19.18 11.95 -5.40
C GLU A 271 18.79 12.46 -4.01
N GLU A 272 18.34 13.72 -3.92
CA GLU A 272 17.80 14.30 -2.69
C GLU A 272 16.56 13.53 -2.21
N ARG A 273 15.57 13.31 -3.08
CA ARG A 273 14.35 12.57 -2.75
C ARG A 273 14.63 11.11 -2.41
N LYS A 274 15.55 10.46 -3.11
CA LYS A 274 16.01 9.11 -2.76
C LYS A 274 16.70 9.08 -1.42
N GLY A 275 17.51 10.13 -1.11
CA GLY A 275 18.13 10.32 0.20
C GLY A 275 17.09 10.41 1.32
N PHE A 276 16.03 11.19 1.12
CA PHE A 276 14.91 11.29 2.06
C PHE A 276 14.23 9.92 2.27
N VAL A 277 13.88 9.21 1.19
CA VAL A 277 13.28 7.87 1.29
C VAL A 277 14.17 6.91 2.07
N ASN A 278 15.47 6.88 1.78
CA ASN A 278 16.42 6.04 2.51
C ASN A 278 16.48 6.41 4.00
N ALA A 279 16.54 7.70 4.32
CA ALA A 279 16.57 8.15 5.71
C ALA A 279 15.33 7.73 6.50
N VAL A 280 14.13 7.85 5.90
CA VAL A 280 12.89 7.37 6.51
C VAL A 280 12.92 5.85 6.72
N ILE A 281 13.35 5.08 5.71
CA ILE A 281 13.45 3.62 5.83
C ILE A 281 14.46 3.25 6.94
N ASP A 282 15.61 3.92 7.01
CA ASP A 282 16.63 3.68 8.01
C ASP A 282 16.08 3.95 9.43
N GLU A 283 15.38 5.05 9.62
CA GLU A 283 14.76 5.40 10.90
C GLU A 283 13.71 4.38 11.30
N VAL A 284 12.77 4.06 10.42
CA VAL A 284 11.71 3.09 10.68
C VAL A 284 12.29 1.71 11.00
N THR A 285 13.28 1.25 10.24
CA THR A 285 13.90 -0.05 10.50
C THR A 285 14.68 -0.07 11.80
N SER A 286 15.32 1.05 12.16
CA SER A 286 15.97 1.24 13.45
C SER A 286 14.97 1.13 14.60
N GLN A 287 13.85 1.85 14.53
CA GLN A 287 12.79 1.78 15.53
C GLN A 287 12.18 0.37 15.62
N MET A 288 11.89 -0.29 14.49
CA MET A 288 11.40 -1.67 14.47
C MET A 288 12.36 -2.66 15.16
N ASN A 289 13.67 -2.46 14.98
CA ASN A 289 14.67 -3.29 15.65
C ASN A 289 14.79 -2.97 17.15
N GLN A 290 14.55 -1.73 17.57
CA GLN A 290 14.52 -1.37 18.98
C GLN A 290 13.39 -2.06 19.73
N ILE A 291 12.22 -2.27 19.11
CA ILE A 291 11.10 -2.99 19.74
C ILE A 291 11.54 -4.36 20.28
N GLU A 292 12.40 -5.09 19.57
CA GLU A 292 12.90 -6.38 20.03
C GLU A 292 13.73 -6.28 21.31
N ASN A 293 14.42 -5.17 21.51
CA ASN A 293 15.32 -4.97 22.63
C ASN A 293 14.64 -4.34 23.86
N THR A 294 13.73 -3.40 23.61
CA THR A 294 13.09 -2.59 24.68
C THR A 294 11.72 -3.11 25.07
N GLY A 295 11.01 -3.77 24.17
CA GLY A 295 9.59 -4.08 24.32
C GLY A 295 8.70 -2.85 24.32
N GLU A 296 9.21 -1.73 23.81
CA GLU A 296 8.49 -0.46 23.73
C GLU A 296 8.08 -0.15 22.30
N LEU A 297 6.90 0.40 22.16
CA LEU A 297 6.30 0.74 20.89
C LEU A 297 5.69 2.14 21.00
N ARG A 298 5.88 2.93 19.98
CA ARG A 298 5.31 4.27 19.93
C ARG A 298 3.83 4.22 19.54
N ILE A 299 3.03 5.08 20.16
CA ILE A 299 1.67 5.40 19.73
C ILE A 299 1.62 6.85 19.27
N ASN A 300 0.99 7.09 18.15
CA ASN A 300 0.71 8.46 17.75
C ASN A 300 -0.45 9.01 18.59
N PRO A 301 -0.39 10.28 19.02
CA PRO A 301 -1.48 10.88 19.76
C PRO A 301 -2.76 10.93 18.91
N ALA A 302 -3.92 10.85 19.57
CA ALA A 302 -5.22 10.90 18.91
C ALA A 302 -5.42 12.16 18.06
N GLU A 303 -4.72 13.24 18.41
CA GLU A 303 -4.73 14.51 17.69
C GLU A 303 -4.00 14.46 16.35
N SER A 304 -3.11 13.48 16.14
CA SER A 304 -2.45 13.25 14.84
C SER A 304 -3.34 12.45 13.86
N GLN A 305 -4.64 12.73 13.87
CA GLN A 305 -5.65 12.04 13.05
C GLN A 305 -5.45 12.25 11.53
N ASP A 306 -4.60 13.15 11.13
CA ASP A 306 -4.30 13.48 9.73
C ASP A 306 -3.78 12.29 8.92
N CYS A 307 -3.27 11.24 9.59
CA CYS A 307 -2.90 10.01 8.90
C CYS A 307 -4.08 9.13 8.47
N GLY A 308 -5.32 9.46 8.87
CA GLY A 308 -6.55 8.74 8.51
C GLY A 308 -6.65 7.29 9.02
N GLN A 309 -5.59 6.74 9.58
CA GLN A 309 -5.48 5.32 9.93
C GLN A 309 -6.37 4.92 11.10
N CYS A 310 -6.64 5.83 12.02
CA CYS A 310 -7.49 5.55 13.19
C CYS A 310 -8.92 5.18 12.82
N ALA A 311 -9.43 5.68 11.69
CA ALA A 311 -10.78 5.35 11.22
C ALA A 311 -10.96 3.85 10.91
N TYR A 312 -9.87 3.18 10.52
CA TYR A 312 -9.86 1.78 10.12
C TYR A 312 -9.01 0.90 11.06
N CYS A 313 -8.60 1.43 12.21
CA CYS A 313 -7.74 0.73 13.15
C CYS A 313 -8.53 -0.36 13.90
N PRO A 314 -8.10 -1.63 13.87
CA PRO A 314 -8.82 -2.73 14.50
C PRO A 314 -8.87 -2.64 16.03
N ILE A 315 -7.97 -1.84 16.63
CA ILE A 315 -7.87 -1.66 18.08
C ILE A 315 -8.34 -0.27 18.54
N LYS A 316 -9.02 0.51 17.69
CA LYS A 316 -9.43 1.88 18.00
C LYS A 316 -10.20 1.97 19.31
N ASP A 317 -11.17 1.06 19.53
CA ASP A 317 -12.08 1.09 20.68
C ASP A 317 -11.38 0.84 22.02
N VAL A 318 -10.18 0.27 21.98
CA VAL A 318 -9.38 -0.05 23.17
C VAL A 318 -8.00 0.63 23.13
N CYS A 319 -7.76 1.51 22.17
CA CYS A 319 -6.47 2.17 22.01
C CYS A 319 -6.23 3.18 23.13
N PRO A 320 -5.06 3.16 23.79
CA PRO A 320 -4.72 4.12 24.85
C PRO A 320 -4.77 5.58 24.41
N ALA A 321 -4.50 5.87 23.12
CA ALA A 321 -4.60 7.23 22.58
C ALA A 321 -6.03 7.80 22.53
N TRP A 322 -7.05 6.92 22.58
CA TRP A 322 -8.48 7.30 22.53
C TRP A 322 -9.21 7.05 23.85
N ASN A 323 -8.63 6.24 24.74
CA ASN A 323 -9.29 5.77 25.96
C ASN A 323 -8.32 5.93 27.13
N ASP A 324 -8.47 6.96 27.91
CA ASP A 324 -7.68 7.23 29.11
C ASP A 324 -7.71 6.02 30.06
N GLY A 325 -6.55 5.59 30.52
CA GLY A 325 -6.41 4.50 31.48
C GLY A 325 -6.50 3.08 30.92
N VAL A 326 -6.67 2.90 29.62
CA VAL A 326 -6.59 1.57 28.97
C VAL A 326 -5.13 1.18 28.80
N SER A 327 -4.78 -0.01 29.24
CA SER A 327 -3.44 -0.59 29.04
C SER A 327 -3.39 -1.45 27.77
N LEU A 328 -2.17 -1.72 27.26
CA LEU A 328 -2.00 -2.68 26.16
C LEU A 328 -2.39 -4.12 26.58
N ILE A 329 -2.44 -4.41 27.88
CA ILE A 329 -2.94 -5.69 28.41
C ILE A 329 -4.43 -5.80 28.15
N ASP A 330 -5.19 -4.72 28.42
CA ASP A 330 -6.63 -4.67 28.14
C ASP A 330 -6.92 -4.83 26.64
N ILE A 331 -6.05 -4.26 25.78
CA ILE A 331 -6.11 -4.47 24.33
C ILE A 331 -5.94 -5.94 23.97
N ALA A 332 -4.89 -6.59 24.50
CA ALA A 332 -4.60 -7.98 24.23
C ALA A 332 -5.74 -8.92 24.69
N GLU A 333 -6.35 -8.62 25.82
CA GLU A 333 -7.51 -9.36 26.35
C GLU A 333 -8.75 -9.16 25.46
N SER A 334 -9.02 -7.92 25.04
CA SER A 334 -10.16 -7.62 24.16
C SER A 334 -10.06 -8.26 22.78
N MET A 335 -8.84 -8.54 22.32
CA MET A 335 -8.63 -9.23 21.03
C MET A 335 -8.90 -10.74 21.13
N LYS A 336 -8.71 -11.36 22.31
CA LYS A 336 -9.03 -12.77 22.55
C LYS A 336 -10.52 -13.08 22.53
N ASP A 337 -11.34 -12.12 22.97
CA ASP A 337 -12.79 -12.29 23.03
C ASP A 337 -13.49 -12.17 21.66
N LYS A 338 -12.72 -11.90 20.60
CA LYS A 338 -13.24 -11.78 19.22
C LYS A 338 -13.04 -13.05 18.36
N GLU A 339 -12.41 -14.08 18.91
CA GLU A 339 -12.32 -15.42 18.33
C GLU A 339 -13.55 -16.29 18.72
#